data_5ca9546d8b44fd9f0ad9be76bda7a869
#
_entry.id   5ca9546d8b44fd9f0ad9be76bda7a869
#
_cell.length_a   1.000
_cell.length_b   1.000
_cell.length_c   1.000
_cell.angle_alpha   90.00
_cell.angle_beta   90.00
_cell.angle_gamma   90.00
#
_symmetry.space_group_name_H-M   'P 1'
#
loop_
_entity.id
_entity.type
_entity.pdbx_description
1 polymer ?
#
loop_
_entity_poly.entity_id
_entity_poly.type
_entity_poly.pdbx_seq_one_letter_code
_entity_poly.pdbx_strand_id
1 'polypeptide(L)'
;MSFTIFGGRIMFNLLGDYITSRTNISEESLNIIFSHFQPVKARRNEILIGFNEICKGYYFVNEGCLRLFTYNVDGNETTRYFGFKGGFCTALPSFIEQTLTHEYLQAISKSELLYISRSDFLHLVDTVPQFAIVYRGILELGFVNAQKRIYGFQGFNALEKVRWIIKFQPDLLLRLSNKMAASYLGISPSTLSRIKSRI
;
A
#
# COMPACT_ATOMS: atom_id res chain seq x y z
N MET A 1 32.18 -9.22 18.82
CA MET A 1 32.04 -8.84 17.40
C MET A 1 30.98 -7.74 17.34
N SER A 2 31.41 -6.52 17.15
CA SER A 2 30.54 -5.33 17.20
C SER A 2 29.87 -5.16 15.84
N PHE A 3 28.60 -5.52 15.70
CA PHE A 3 27.84 -5.26 14.49
C PHE A 3 27.40 -3.79 14.48
N THR A 4 27.69 -3.15 13.38
CA THR A 4 27.43 -1.75 13.04
C THR A 4 25.93 -1.44 13.11
N ILE A 5 25.43 -1.02 14.28
CA ILE A 5 24.01 -0.81 14.61
C ILE A 5 23.47 0.54 14.08
N PHE A 6 24.34 1.47 13.63
CA PHE A 6 23.91 2.84 13.31
C PHE A 6 23.16 3.00 11.97
N GLY A 7 23.42 2.18 10.95
CA GLY A 7 22.71 2.27 9.66
C GLY A 7 21.39 1.50 9.62
N GLY A 8 21.26 0.44 10.40
CA GLY A 8 20.07 -0.44 10.40
C GLY A 8 18.86 0.15 11.13
N ARG A 9 19.07 0.85 12.24
CA ARG A 9 17.97 1.42 13.06
C ARG A 9 17.19 2.52 12.34
N ILE A 10 17.85 3.37 11.57
CA ILE A 10 17.20 4.48 10.82
C ILE A 10 16.18 3.93 9.81
N MET A 11 16.46 2.78 9.23
CA MET A 11 15.60 2.15 8.21
C MET A 11 14.28 1.61 8.78
N PHE A 12 14.25 1.22 10.07
CA PHE A 12 13.06 0.67 10.74
C PHE A 12 12.28 1.70 11.57
N ASN A 13 12.75 2.95 11.67
CA ASN A 13 12.10 3.96 12.51
C ASN A 13 10.64 4.16 12.13
N LEU A 14 10.33 4.31 10.84
CA LEU A 14 8.96 4.53 10.39
C LEU A 14 8.04 3.33 10.66
N LEU A 15 8.54 2.11 10.52
CA LEU A 15 7.81 0.90 10.87
C LEU A 15 7.62 0.81 12.40
N GLY A 16 8.64 1.16 13.16
CA GLY A 16 8.57 1.26 14.63
C GLY A 16 7.51 2.25 15.09
N ASP A 17 7.52 3.46 14.54
CA ASP A 17 6.51 4.50 14.82
C ASP A 17 5.10 4.03 14.45
N TYR A 18 4.97 3.33 13.31
CA TYR A 18 3.69 2.75 12.88
C TYR A 18 3.15 1.75 13.89
N ILE A 19 4.02 0.88 14.43
CA ILE A 19 3.64 -0.15 15.41
C ILE A 19 3.34 0.47 16.78
N THR A 20 4.24 1.31 17.29
CA THR A 20 4.13 1.90 18.64
C THR A 20 2.95 2.88 18.76
N SER A 21 2.55 3.52 17.66
CA SER A 21 1.35 4.36 17.64
C SER A 21 0.02 3.57 17.78
N ARG A 22 0.06 2.25 17.62
CA ARG A 22 -1.13 1.36 17.62
C ARG A 22 -1.20 0.41 18.80
N THR A 23 -0.06 0.14 19.44
CA THR A 23 0.01 -0.82 20.53
C THR A 23 1.20 -0.48 21.44
N ASN A 24 1.04 -0.81 22.72
CA ASN A 24 2.16 -0.75 23.66
C ASN A 24 3.02 -2.02 23.45
N ILE A 25 4.28 -1.85 23.06
CA ILE A 25 5.18 -2.94 22.71
C ILE A 25 6.56 -2.70 23.32
N SER A 26 7.20 -3.76 23.82
CA SER A 26 8.57 -3.69 24.33
C SER A 26 9.60 -3.53 23.19
N GLU A 27 10.76 -2.98 23.51
CA GLU A 27 11.86 -2.87 22.55
C GLU A 27 12.33 -4.25 22.05
N GLU A 28 12.29 -5.27 22.93
CA GLU A 28 12.62 -6.63 22.59
C GLU A 28 11.66 -7.19 21.51
N SER A 29 10.35 -7.04 21.71
CA SER A 29 9.35 -7.47 20.73
C SER A 29 9.44 -6.70 19.41
N LEU A 30 9.77 -5.40 19.44
CA LEU A 30 10.04 -4.63 18.23
C LEU A 30 11.25 -5.18 17.46
N ASN A 31 12.33 -5.52 18.17
CA ASN A 31 13.52 -6.08 17.54
C ASN A 31 13.24 -7.48 16.92
N ILE A 32 12.39 -8.29 17.55
CA ILE A 32 11.91 -9.55 16.97
C ILE A 32 11.17 -9.25 15.67
N ILE A 33 10.21 -8.32 15.66
CA ILE A 33 9.47 -7.96 14.45
C ILE A 33 10.42 -7.50 13.34
N PHE A 34 11.35 -6.58 13.65
CA PHE A 34 12.28 -6.02 12.66
C PHE A 34 13.18 -7.08 12.04
N SER A 35 13.57 -8.13 12.79
CA SER A 35 14.43 -9.20 12.28
C SER A 35 13.81 -10.02 11.15
N HIS A 36 12.47 -9.99 11.00
CA HIS A 36 11.73 -10.65 9.93
C HIS A 36 11.53 -9.79 8.68
N PHE A 37 11.88 -8.50 8.74
CA PHE A 37 11.76 -7.61 7.60
C PHE A 37 13.09 -7.43 6.87
N GLN A 38 13.04 -7.44 5.55
CA GLN A 38 14.19 -7.26 4.68
C GLN A 38 14.06 -5.94 3.90
N PRO A 39 15.12 -5.11 3.88
CA PRO A 39 15.16 -3.92 3.05
C PRO A 39 15.16 -4.26 1.56
N VAL A 40 14.29 -3.62 0.80
CA VAL A 40 14.18 -3.75 -0.65
C VAL A 40 14.14 -2.38 -1.29
N LYS A 41 14.88 -2.19 -2.38
CA LYS A 41 14.82 -0.99 -3.22
C LYS A 41 14.11 -1.32 -4.51
N ALA A 42 13.17 -0.50 -4.90
CA ALA A 42 12.45 -0.64 -6.16
C ALA A 42 12.70 0.59 -7.05
N ARG A 43 12.90 0.34 -8.34
CA ARG A 43 13.02 1.40 -9.35
C ARG A 43 11.63 1.90 -9.74
N ARG A 44 11.59 3.10 -10.29
CA ARG A 44 10.34 3.60 -10.88
C ARG A 44 9.83 2.65 -11.96
N ASN A 45 8.53 2.35 -11.92
CA ASN A 45 7.79 1.44 -12.79
C ASN A 45 8.14 -0.05 -12.62
N GLU A 46 8.93 -0.42 -11.63
CA GLU A 46 9.24 -1.82 -11.33
C GLU A 46 7.99 -2.56 -10.84
N ILE A 47 7.76 -3.74 -11.41
CA ILE A 47 6.68 -4.64 -10.98
C ILE A 47 7.24 -5.54 -9.87
N LEU A 48 6.62 -5.47 -8.71
CA LEU A 48 6.98 -6.26 -7.52
C LEU A 48 6.18 -7.56 -7.41
N ILE A 49 4.97 -7.57 -7.95
CA ILE A 49 4.11 -8.75 -8.09
C ILE A 49 3.45 -8.64 -9.46
N GLY A 50 3.64 -9.65 -10.30
CA GLY A 50 3.08 -9.73 -11.65
C GLY A 50 1.67 -10.34 -11.66
N PHE A 51 0.95 -10.12 -12.76
CA PHE A 51 -0.32 -10.80 -13.03
C PHE A 51 -0.10 -12.32 -13.14
N ASN A 52 -1.01 -13.11 -12.60
CA ASN A 52 -0.88 -14.57 -12.51
C ASN A 52 0.30 -15.08 -11.67
N GLU A 53 0.82 -14.28 -10.75
CA GLU A 53 1.75 -14.73 -9.73
C GLU A 53 1.03 -14.94 -8.38
N ILE A 54 1.59 -15.77 -7.50
CA ILE A 54 1.10 -15.88 -6.11
C ILE A 54 1.81 -14.84 -5.26
N CYS A 55 1.05 -14.04 -4.54
CA CYS A 55 1.60 -13.04 -3.62
C CYS A 55 2.28 -13.70 -2.42
N LYS A 56 3.59 -13.48 -2.27
CA LYS A 56 4.43 -14.15 -1.27
C LYS A 56 4.73 -13.31 -0.04
N GLY A 57 4.25 -12.07 0.05
CA GLY A 57 4.54 -11.23 1.20
C GLY A 57 3.91 -9.84 1.18
N TYR A 58 4.27 -9.08 2.20
CA TYR A 58 3.89 -7.69 2.38
C TYR A 58 5.07 -6.74 2.17
N TYR A 59 4.76 -5.55 1.73
CA TYR A 59 5.70 -4.43 1.66
C TYR A 59 5.23 -3.31 2.58
N PHE A 60 6.14 -2.80 3.41
CA PHE A 60 5.96 -1.54 4.12
C PHE A 60 6.74 -0.45 3.37
N VAL A 61 6.12 0.69 3.12
CA VAL A 61 6.68 1.77 2.30
C VAL A 61 7.43 2.76 3.20
N ASN A 62 8.76 2.70 3.22
CA ASN A 62 9.59 3.69 3.91
C ASN A 62 9.71 4.99 3.12
N GLU A 63 9.85 4.89 1.79
CA GLU A 63 9.90 6.03 0.89
C GLU A 63 9.31 5.65 -0.46
N GLY A 64 8.68 6.58 -1.16
CA GLY A 64 8.10 6.36 -2.47
C GLY A 64 6.60 6.05 -2.43
N CYS A 65 6.14 5.31 -3.44
CA CYS A 65 4.73 4.95 -3.58
C CYS A 65 4.57 3.68 -4.41
N LEU A 66 3.71 2.80 -3.94
CA LEU A 66 3.27 1.59 -4.64
C LEU A 66 1.84 1.75 -5.14
N ARG A 67 1.48 1.04 -6.20
CA ARG A 67 0.08 0.91 -6.65
C ARG A 67 -0.30 -0.54 -6.93
N LEU A 68 -1.55 -0.86 -6.69
CA LEU A 68 -2.22 -2.06 -7.19
C LEU A 68 -3.12 -1.69 -8.35
N PHE A 69 -2.92 -2.32 -9.49
CA PHE A 69 -3.70 -2.04 -10.70
C PHE A 69 -3.90 -3.30 -11.55
N THR A 70 -4.89 -3.25 -12.41
CA THR A 70 -5.16 -4.26 -13.44
C THR A 70 -5.46 -3.57 -14.76
N TYR A 71 -5.56 -4.34 -15.84
CA TYR A 71 -6.08 -3.88 -17.13
C TYR A 71 -7.56 -4.30 -17.26
N ASN A 72 -8.38 -3.37 -17.75
CA ASN A 72 -9.75 -3.69 -18.14
C ASN A 72 -9.78 -4.36 -19.52
N VAL A 73 -10.97 -4.74 -19.99
CA VAL A 73 -11.19 -5.41 -21.30
C VAL A 73 -10.69 -4.58 -22.50
N ASP A 74 -10.64 -3.25 -22.37
CA ASP A 74 -10.14 -2.32 -23.39
C ASP A 74 -8.64 -2.08 -23.30
N GLY A 75 -7.92 -2.78 -22.41
CA GLY A 75 -6.49 -2.60 -22.19
C GLY A 75 -6.10 -1.34 -21.40
N ASN A 76 -7.07 -0.67 -20.78
CA ASN A 76 -6.78 0.50 -19.93
C ASN A 76 -6.46 0.10 -18.50
N GLU A 77 -5.49 0.78 -17.90
CA GLU A 77 -5.13 0.58 -16.50
C GLU A 77 -6.26 1.04 -15.56
N THR A 78 -6.64 0.18 -14.63
CA THR A 78 -7.55 0.49 -13.53
C THR A 78 -6.83 0.31 -12.22
N THR A 79 -6.59 1.41 -11.50
CA THR A 79 -5.90 1.39 -10.22
C THR A 79 -6.89 1.19 -9.07
N ARG A 80 -6.61 0.22 -8.21
CA ARG A 80 -7.43 -0.08 -7.04
C ARG A 80 -6.92 0.59 -5.78
N TYR A 81 -5.60 0.69 -5.61
CA TYR A 81 -5.00 1.14 -4.36
C TYR A 81 -3.65 1.82 -4.60
N PHE A 82 -3.33 2.80 -3.76
CA PHE A 82 -2.00 3.37 -3.64
C PHE A 82 -1.49 3.18 -2.21
N GLY A 83 -0.29 2.62 -2.08
CA GLY A 83 0.45 2.52 -0.84
C GLY A 83 1.49 3.64 -0.76
N PHE A 84 1.26 4.63 0.11
CA PHE A 84 2.19 5.73 0.35
C PHE A 84 3.11 5.43 1.54
N LYS A 85 4.12 6.29 1.71
CA LYS A 85 5.03 6.29 2.85
C LYS A 85 4.29 6.08 4.19
N GLY A 86 4.78 5.16 5.00
CA GLY A 86 4.19 4.79 6.29
C GLY A 86 3.03 3.81 6.19
N GLY A 87 2.77 3.19 5.02
CA GLY A 87 1.70 2.23 4.84
C GLY A 87 2.17 0.86 4.39
N PHE A 88 1.32 -0.13 4.64
CA PHE A 88 1.50 -1.49 4.14
C PHE A 88 0.81 -1.68 2.79
N CYS A 89 1.42 -2.51 1.91
CA CYS A 89 0.87 -2.82 0.60
C CYS A 89 1.14 -4.27 0.21
N THR A 90 0.09 -4.95 -0.28
CA THR A 90 0.16 -6.31 -0.82
C THR A 90 -1.04 -6.58 -1.73
N ALA A 91 -0.96 -7.59 -2.58
CA ALA A 91 -2.10 -8.15 -3.29
C ALA A 91 -2.90 -9.07 -2.34
N LEU A 92 -3.70 -8.45 -1.44
CA LEU A 92 -4.31 -9.10 -0.27
C LEU A 92 -5.10 -10.37 -0.60
N PRO A 93 -5.97 -10.45 -1.63
CA PRO A 93 -6.67 -11.70 -1.94
C PRO A 93 -5.69 -12.85 -2.20
N SER A 94 -4.71 -12.63 -3.08
CA SER A 94 -3.69 -13.64 -3.38
C SER A 94 -2.80 -13.98 -2.16
N PHE A 95 -2.49 -12.99 -1.32
CA PHE A 95 -1.72 -13.21 -0.09
C PHE A 95 -2.46 -14.12 0.89
N ILE A 96 -3.78 -13.95 1.06
CA ILE A 96 -4.60 -14.77 1.97
C ILE A 96 -4.87 -16.15 1.38
N GLU A 97 -5.42 -16.19 0.16
CA GLU A 97 -5.94 -17.39 -0.46
C GLU A 97 -4.87 -18.26 -1.14
N GLN A 98 -3.67 -17.70 -1.35
CA GLN A 98 -2.56 -18.33 -2.08
C GLN A 98 -2.96 -18.78 -3.49
N THR A 99 -3.84 -18.00 -4.10
CA THR A 99 -4.26 -18.13 -5.51
C THR A 99 -3.51 -17.12 -6.39
N LEU A 100 -3.56 -17.30 -7.69
CA LEU A 100 -2.97 -16.39 -8.67
C LEU A 100 -3.61 -15.00 -8.56
N THR A 101 -2.79 -13.95 -8.50
CA THR A 101 -3.30 -12.58 -8.46
C THR A 101 -3.82 -12.12 -9.83
N HIS A 102 -4.89 -11.34 -9.82
CA HIS A 102 -5.45 -10.67 -11.01
C HIS A 102 -5.03 -9.20 -11.12
N GLU A 103 -4.03 -8.80 -10.35
CA GLU A 103 -3.53 -7.43 -10.32
C GLU A 103 -2.00 -7.39 -10.24
N TYR A 104 -1.43 -6.26 -10.62
CA TYR A 104 -0.01 -5.97 -10.50
C TYR A 104 0.23 -5.13 -9.26
N LEU A 105 1.33 -5.38 -8.54
CA LEU A 105 1.90 -4.45 -7.58
C LEU A 105 3.11 -3.78 -8.20
N GLN A 106 3.09 -2.45 -8.32
CA GLN A 106 4.11 -1.66 -9.00
C GLN A 106 4.60 -0.50 -8.13
N ALA A 107 5.91 -0.27 -8.15
CA ALA A 107 6.50 0.96 -7.63
C ALA A 107 6.35 2.09 -8.68
N ILE A 108 5.61 3.17 -8.36
CA ILE A 108 5.39 4.28 -9.30
C ILE A 108 6.48 5.35 -9.22
N SER A 109 7.34 5.30 -8.22
CA SER A 109 8.54 6.12 -8.03
C SER A 109 9.68 5.24 -7.54
N LYS A 110 10.92 5.75 -7.53
CA LYS A 110 12.00 5.11 -6.76
C LYS A 110 11.53 4.96 -5.31
N SER A 111 11.59 3.75 -4.78
CA SER A 111 11.01 3.43 -3.48
C SER A 111 12.01 2.66 -2.62
N GLU A 112 11.96 2.93 -1.30
CA GLU A 112 12.63 2.17 -0.27
C GLU A 112 11.57 1.46 0.57
N LEU A 113 11.65 0.14 0.62
CA LEU A 113 10.62 -0.72 1.16
C LEU A 113 11.22 -1.65 2.22
N LEU A 114 10.37 -2.11 3.13
CA LEU A 114 10.65 -3.27 3.97
C LEU A 114 9.72 -4.40 3.54
N TYR A 115 10.29 -5.52 3.13
CA TYR A 115 9.56 -6.71 2.71
C TYR A 115 9.54 -7.73 3.84
N ILE A 116 8.41 -8.36 4.04
CA ILE A 116 8.26 -9.54 4.91
C ILE A 116 7.58 -10.66 4.14
N SER A 117 8.13 -11.88 4.23
CA SER A 117 7.51 -13.05 3.62
C SER A 117 6.17 -13.38 4.26
N ARG A 118 5.29 -14.10 3.53
CA ARG A 118 4.01 -14.54 4.09
C ARG A 118 4.19 -15.45 5.31
N SER A 119 5.15 -16.36 5.26
CA SER A 119 5.44 -17.25 6.38
C SER A 119 5.84 -16.49 7.64
N ASP A 120 6.79 -15.54 7.50
CA ASP A 120 7.26 -14.72 8.62
C ASP A 120 6.17 -13.79 9.13
N PHE A 121 5.36 -13.21 8.22
CA PHE A 121 4.26 -12.34 8.59
C PHE A 121 3.23 -13.08 9.45
N LEU A 122 2.79 -14.28 9.02
CA LEU A 122 1.83 -15.09 9.77
C LEU A 122 2.45 -15.60 11.06
N HIS A 123 3.71 -16.01 11.05
CA HIS A 123 4.44 -16.38 12.26
C HIS A 123 4.43 -15.24 13.30
N LEU A 124 4.71 -14.00 12.89
CA LEU A 124 4.63 -12.84 13.79
C LEU A 124 3.19 -12.60 14.30
N VAL A 125 2.18 -12.78 13.45
CA VAL A 125 0.77 -12.66 13.87
C VAL A 125 0.43 -13.67 14.95
N ASP A 126 0.95 -14.91 14.85
CA ASP A 126 0.65 -15.99 15.78
C ASP A 126 1.47 -15.90 17.08
N THR A 127 2.68 -15.36 17.02
CA THR A 127 3.63 -15.40 18.15
C THR A 127 3.83 -14.07 18.87
N VAL A 128 3.52 -12.94 18.23
CA VAL A 128 3.66 -11.58 18.80
C VAL A 128 2.30 -10.91 18.89
N PRO A 129 1.61 -10.94 20.05
CA PRO A 129 0.23 -10.42 20.19
C PRO A 129 0.07 -8.98 19.73
N GLN A 130 1.09 -8.14 19.91
CA GLN A 130 1.10 -6.74 19.47
C GLN A 130 1.09 -6.65 17.93
N PHE A 131 1.76 -7.56 17.23
CA PHE A 131 1.74 -7.60 15.77
C PHE A 131 0.37 -8.04 15.24
N ALA A 132 -0.31 -8.95 15.93
CA ALA A 132 -1.69 -9.31 15.62
C ALA A 132 -2.65 -8.11 15.72
N ILE A 133 -2.47 -7.23 16.73
CA ILE A 133 -3.22 -5.97 16.85
C ILE A 133 -2.94 -5.05 15.65
N VAL A 134 -1.68 -4.93 15.25
CA VAL A 134 -1.27 -4.14 14.09
C VAL A 134 -1.91 -4.70 12.81
N TYR A 135 -1.87 -6.02 12.60
CA TYR A 135 -2.47 -6.67 11.44
C TYR A 135 -3.98 -6.46 11.37
N ARG A 136 -4.69 -6.63 12.50
CA ARG A 136 -6.11 -6.33 12.60
C ARG A 136 -6.39 -4.88 12.18
N GLY A 137 -5.63 -3.92 12.69
CA GLY A 137 -5.78 -2.52 12.33
C GLY A 137 -5.53 -2.23 10.83
N ILE A 138 -4.58 -2.94 10.19
CA ILE A 138 -4.36 -2.86 8.74
C ILE A 138 -5.61 -3.33 7.97
N LEU A 139 -6.18 -4.47 8.38
CA LEU A 139 -7.38 -5.03 7.73
C LEU A 139 -8.61 -4.15 7.95
N GLU A 140 -8.86 -3.69 9.19
CA GLU A 140 -9.98 -2.80 9.51
C GLU A 140 -9.92 -1.50 8.71
N LEU A 141 -8.76 -0.84 8.68
CA LEU A 141 -8.56 0.38 7.90
C LEU A 141 -8.74 0.12 6.40
N GLY A 142 -8.18 -0.97 5.90
CA GLY A 142 -8.30 -1.41 4.52
C GLY A 142 -9.76 -1.64 4.14
N PHE A 143 -10.52 -2.34 4.99
CA PHE A 143 -11.95 -2.60 4.78
C PHE A 143 -12.78 -1.32 4.80
N VAL A 144 -12.60 -0.45 5.80
CA VAL A 144 -13.30 0.84 5.88
C VAL A 144 -13.04 1.71 4.66
N ASN A 145 -11.78 1.77 4.19
CA ASN A 145 -11.42 2.54 3.00
C ASN A 145 -12.02 1.94 1.72
N ALA A 146 -12.07 0.59 1.61
CA ALA A 146 -12.73 -0.08 0.51
C ALA A 146 -14.24 0.21 0.49
N GLN A 147 -14.93 0.15 1.65
CA GLN A 147 -16.34 0.49 1.77
C GLN A 147 -16.61 1.95 1.37
N LYS A 148 -15.84 2.90 1.89
CA LYS A 148 -15.96 4.31 1.52
C LYS A 148 -15.80 4.52 0.01
N ARG A 149 -14.88 3.78 -0.62
CA ARG A 149 -14.67 3.84 -2.07
C ARG A 149 -15.85 3.25 -2.84
N ILE A 150 -16.39 2.11 -2.39
CA ILE A 150 -17.57 1.49 -3.01
C ILE A 150 -18.74 2.49 -2.98
N TYR A 151 -19.10 3.03 -1.80
CA TYR A 151 -20.16 4.03 -1.67
C TYR A 151 -19.92 5.27 -2.54
N GLY A 152 -18.68 5.79 -2.52
CA GLY A 152 -18.32 6.98 -3.27
C GLY A 152 -18.28 6.79 -4.79
N PHE A 153 -18.11 5.55 -5.29
CA PHE A 153 -17.92 5.33 -6.73
C PHE A 153 -19.13 4.72 -7.43
N GLN A 154 -20.01 4.02 -6.72
CA GLN A 154 -21.17 3.36 -7.32
C GLN A 154 -22.25 4.35 -7.82
N GLY A 155 -22.46 5.46 -7.09
CA GLY A 155 -23.50 6.44 -7.42
C GLY A 155 -22.98 7.79 -7.93
N PHE A 156 -21.67 8.02 -7.89
CA PHE A 156 -21.08 9.34 -8.18
C PHE A 156 -20.76 9.52 -9.66
N ASN A 157 -21.13 10.69 -10.20
CA ASN A 157 -20.61 11.15 -11.48
C ASN A 157 -19.13 11.59 -11.35
N ALA A 158 -18.49 11.92 -12.47
CA ALA A 158 -17.06 12.24 -12.49
C ALA A 158 -16.68 13.43 -11.58
N LEU A 159 -17.51 14.47 -11.52
CA LEU A 159 -17.29 15.64 -10.67
C LEU A 159 -17.38 15.29 -9.18
N GLU A 160 -18.37 14.51 -8.81
CA GLU A 160 -18.57 14.04 -7.43
C GLU A 160 -17.42 13.15 -6.96
N LYS A 161 -16.91 12.24 -7.82
CA LYS A 161 -15.74 11.42 -7.53
C LYS A 161 -14.50 12.29 -7.26
N VAL A 162 -14.27 13.33 -8.05
CA VAL A 162 -13.13 14.25 -7.85
C VAL A 162 -13.29 15.04 -6.54
N ARG A 163 -14.49 15.57 -6.26
CA ARG A 163 -14.77 16.27 -5.00
C ARG A 163 -14.59 15.34 -3.79
N TRP A 164 -15.03 14.09 -3.91
CA TRP A 164 -14.87 13.10 -2.85
C TRP A 164 -13.37 12.84 -2.53
N ILE A 165 -12.52 12.66 -3.57
CA ILE A 165 -11.07 12.51 -3.38
C ILE A 165 -10.46 13.73 -2.72
N ILE A 166 -10.80 14.94 -3.17
CA ILE A 166 -10.30 16.19 -2.56
C ILE A 166 -10.67 16.26 -1.07
N LYS A 167 -11.88 15.84 -0.73
CA LYS A 167 -12.36 15.87 0.66
C LYS A 167 -11.67 14.82 1.56
N PHE A 168 -11.50 13.60 1.08
CA PHE A 168 -11.06 12.46 1.91
C PHE A 168 -9.60 12.06 1.71
N GLN A 169 -8.98 12.44 0.60
CA GLN A 169 -7.59 12.16 0.25
C GLN A 169 -6.97 13.35 -0.50
N PRO A 170 -6.90 14.54 0.12
CA PRO A 170 -6.54 15.80 -0.55
C PRO A 170 -5.19 15.75 -1.26
N ASP A 171 -4.21 15.07 -0.65
CA ASP A 171 -2.85 14.95 -1.18
C ASP A 171 -2.74 14.00 -2.39
N LEU A 172 -3.75 13.15 -2.63
CA LEU A 172 -3.67 12.13 -3.67
C LEU A 172 -3.49 12.75 -5.06
N LEU A 173 -4.28 13.76 -5.38
CA LEU A 173 -4.22 14.45 -6.67
C LEU A 173 -2.94 15.27 -6.88
N LEU A 174 -2.23 15.61 -5.79
CA LEU A 174 -0.95 16.32 -5.83
C LEU A 174 0.22 15.36 -6.03
N ARG A 175 0.11 14.15 -5.52
CA ARG A 175 1.18 13.12 -5.55
C ARG A 175 1.20 12.28 -6.82
N LEU A 176 0.08 12.24 -7.56
CA LEU A 176 -0.10 11.35 -8.70
C LEU A 176 -0.13 12.12 -10.02
N SER A 177 0.36 11.47 -11.08
CA SER A 177 0.10 11.97 -12.44
C SER A 177 -1.40 11.95 -12.75
N ASN A 178 -1.83 12.82 -13.66
CA ASN A 178 -3.24 12.90 -14.07
C ASN A 178 -3.76 11.55 -14.60
N LYS A 179 -2.92 10.80 -15.35
CA LYS A 179 -3.25 9.45 -15.83
C LYS A 179 -3.52 8.48 -14.68
N MET A 180 -2.65 8.45 -13.65
CA MET A 180 -2.79 7.54 -12.50
C MET A 180 -4.00 7.92 -11.63
N ALA A 181 -4.20 9.22 -11.37
CA ALA A 181 -5.37 9.67 -10.62
C ALA A 181 -6.68 9.35 -11.36
N ALA A 182 -6.72 9.53 -12.67
CA ALA A 182 -7.88 9.20 -13.51
C ALA A 182 -8.18 7.69 -13.50
N SER A 183 -7.14 6.83 -13.59
CA SER A 183 -7.30 5.37 -13.51
C SER A 183 -7.86 4.92 -12.16
N TYR A 184 -7.50 5.61 -11.07
CA TYR A 184 -8.03 5.35 -9.73
C TYR A 184 -9.49 5.78 -9.59
N LEU A 185 -9.88 6.89 -10.22
CA LEU A 185 -11.24 7.42 -10.20
C LEU A 185 -12.18 6.71 -11.20
N GLY A 186 -11.64 5.91 -12.12
CA GLY A 186 -12.42 5.27 -13.19
C GLY A 186 -13.00 6.30 -14.17
N ILE A 187 -12.23 7.35 -14.51
CA ILE A 187 -12.58 8.38 -15.48
C ILE A 187 -11.44 8.61 -16.47
N SER A 188 -11.70 9.28 -17.59
CA SER A 188 -10.63 9.59 -18.53
C SER A 188 -9.71 10.70 -17.99
N PRO A 189 -8.39 10.71 -18.37
CA PRO A 189 -7.48 11.80 -18.00
C PRO A 189 -7.95 13.18 -18.47
N SER A 190 -8.59 13.25 -19.64
CA SER A 190 -9.16 14.49 -20.18
C SER A 190 -10.35 15.01 -19.36
N THR A 191 -11.20 14.09 -18.88
CA THR A 191 -12.31 14.40 -17.96
C THR A 191 -11.78 14.96 -16.64
N LEU A 192 -10.78 14.28 -16.05
CA LEU A 192 -10.15 14.75 -14.81
C LEU A 192 -9.53 16.14 -14.99
N SER A 193 -8.80 16.37 -16.09
CA SER A 193 -8.18 17.67 -16.40
C SER A 193 -9.22 18.79 -16.47
N ARG A 194 -10.34 18.56 -17.20
CA ARG A 194 -11.43 19.54 -17.30
C ARG A 194 -12.10 19.84 -15.97
N ILE A 195 -12.26 18.83 -15.12
CA ILE A 195 -12.84 19.04 -13.78
C ILE A 195 -11.87 19.85 -12.92
N LYS A 196 -10.58 19.49 -12.90
CA LYS A 196 -9.55 20.20 -12.11
C LYS A 196 -9.40 21.69 -12.48
N SER A 197 -9.68 22.06 -13.72
CA SER A 197 -9.64 23.47 -14.14
C SER A 197 -10.88 24.29 -13.73
N ARG A 198 -11.92 23.65 -13.18
CA ARG A 198 -13.19 24.29 -12.79
C ARG A 198 -13.43 24.34 -11.28
N ILE A 199 -12.54 23.73 -10.50
CA ILE A 199 -12.57 23.66 -9.04
C ILE A 199 -11.28 24.23 -8.45
#